data_12fe89ce46879fbfc23069c82618fec8
#
_entry.id   12fe89ce46879fbfc23069c82618fec8
#
_cell.length_a   1.000
_cell.length_b   1.000
_cell.length_c   1.000
_cell.angle_alpha   90.00
_cell.angle_beta   90.00
_cell.angle_gamma   90.00
#
_symmetry.space_group_name_H-M   'P 1'
#
loop_
_entity.id
_entity.type
_entity.pdbx_description
1 polymer ?
#
loop_
_entity_poly.entity_id
_entity_poly.type
_entity_poly.pdbx_seq_one_letter_code
_entity_poly.pdbx_strand_id
1 'polypeptide(L)'
;PYTAYFAKKSYIENNQTTIQNFTNAIYKGQKWVKEHTAKEIAESIKNFFPDTDIKLLTTAIQSYKDIDAWNEIPVLKQESFDKLQEVMSLAGELKVKAPYDKIVNNKYAQEAIK
;
A
#
# COMPACT_ATOMS: atom_id res chain seq x y z
N PRO A 1 -3.45 0.75 8.14
CA PRO A 1 -3.59 0.48 6.70
C PRO A 1 -5.05 0.44 6.27
N TYR A 2 -5.32 0.83 5.02
CA TYR A 2 -6.66 0.74 4.44
C TYR A 2 -6.75 -0.40 3.41
N THR A 3 -5.73 -0.55 2.59
CA THR A 3 -5.60 -1.64 1.61
C THR A 3 -4.25 -2.30 1.73
N ALA A 4 -4.16 -3.57 1.31
CA ALA A 4 -2.93 -4.34 1.27
C ALA A 4 -2.96 -5.34 0.11
N TYR A 5 -1.80 -5.72 -0.39
CA TYR A 5 -1.67 -6.86 -1.30
C TYR A 5 -1.61 -8.16 -0.50
N PHE A 6 -2.27 -9.20 -0.98
CA PHE A 6 -2.26 -10.51 -0.34
C PHE A 6 -2.22 -11.62 -1.40
N ALA A 7 -1.68 -12.76 -1.01
CA ALA A 7 -1.64 -13.96 -1.82
C ALA A 7 -1.65 -15.21 -0.93
N LYS A 8 -2.01 -16.35 -1.52
CA LYS A 8 -1.90 -17.64 -0.82
C LYS A 8 -0.43 -17.94 -0.49
N LYS A 9 -0.14 -18.51 0.68
CA LYS A 9 1.22 -18.89 1.09
C LYS A 9 1.90 -19.78 0.07
N SER A 10 1.21 -20.80 -0.45
CA SER A 10 1.74 -21.68 -1.49
C SER A 10 2.11 -20.95 -2.78
N TYR A 11 1.35 -19.91 -3.16
CA TYR A 11 1.71 -19.09 -4.32
C TYR A 11 2.98 -18.30 -4.08
N ILE A 12 3.12 -17.68 -2.90
CA ILE A 12 4.33 -16.92 -2.51
C ILE A 12 5.56 -17.84 -2.52
N GLU A 13 5.44 -19.04 -1.95
CA GLU A 13 6.52 -20.02 -1.88
C GLU A 13 7.01 -20.48 -3.25
N ASN A 14 6.07 -20.72 -4.18
CA ASN A 14 6.37 -21.20 -5.52
C ASN A 14 6.73 -20.09 -6.53
N ASN A 15 6.54 -18.82 -6.18
CA ASN A 15 6.70 -17.68 -7.10
C ASN A 15 7.55 -16.54 -6.49
N GLN A 16 8.57 -16.87 -5.72
CA GLN A 16 9.34 -15.90 -4.93
C GLN A 16 9.92 -14.76 -5.77
N THR A 17 10.45 -15.06 -6.95
CA THR A 17 10.99 -14.04 -7.87
C THR A 17 9.89 -13.07 -8.34
N THR A 18 8.71 -13.58 -8.68
CA THR A 18 7.56 -12.75 -9.09
C THR A 18 7.12 -11.83 -7.97
N ILE A 19 7.02 -12.36 -6.73
CA ILE A 19 6.65 -11.56 -5.55
C ILE A 19 7.70 -10.50 -5.26
N GLN A 20 8.99 -10.83 -5.35
CA GLN A 20 10.06 -9.84 -5.15
C GLN A 20 10.00 -8.73 -6.20
N ASN A 21 9.88 -9.08 -7.48
CA ASN A 21 9.80 -8.12 -8.57
C ASN A 21 8.56 -7.21 -8.44
N PHE A 22 7.41 -7.78 -8.06
CA PHE A 22 6.20 -7.01 -7.77
C PHE A 22 6.44 -6.03 -6.62
N THR A 23 7.01 -6.49 -5.51
CA THR A 23 7.30 -5.65 -4.34
C THR A 23 8.29 -4.53 -4.68
N ASN A 24 9.32 -4.82 -5.47
CA ASN A 24 10.27 -3.82 -5.98
C ASN A 24 9.56 -2.75 -6.83
N ALA A 25 8.61 -3.16 -7.69
CA ALA A 25 7.84 -2.23 -8.51
C ALA A 25 6.96 -1.32 -7.66
N ILE A 26 6.29 -1.87 -6.63
CA ILE A 26 5.50 -1.09 -5.66
C ILE A 26 6.39 -0.07 -4.94
N TYR A 27 7.55 -0.49 -4.44
CA TYR A 27 8.47 0.43 -3.77
C TYR A 27 8.98 1.54 -4.69
N LYS A 28 9.31 1.20 -5.94
CA LYS A 28 9.66 2.20 -6.96
C LYS A 28 8.54 3.21 -7.18
N GLY A 29 7.29 2.74 -7.24
CA GLY A 29 6.11 3.59 -7.35
C GLY A 29 5.92 4.50 -6.13
N GLN A 30 6.10 3.99 -4.91
CA GLN A 30 6.03 4.77 -3.67
C GLN A 30 7.06 5.91 -3.65
N LYS A 31 8.32 5.62 -4.01
CA LYS A 31 9.38 6.64 -4.14
C LYS A 31 9.00 7.70 -5.17
N TRP A 32 8.55 7.26 -6.34
CA TRP A 32 8.15 8.18 -7.41
C TRP A 32 7.02 9.12 -6.97
N VAL A 33 5.97 8.59 -6.32
CA VAL A 33 4.86 9.40 -5.76
C VAL A 33 5.35 10.41 -4.73
N LYS A 34 6.30 10.02 -3.88
CA LYS A 34 6.89 10.94 -2.90
C LYS A 34 7.62 12.11 -3.56
N GLU A 35 8.38 11.84 -4.61
CA GLU A 35 9.28 12.80 -5.28
C GLU A 35 8.55 13.71 -6.28
N HIS A 36 7.30 13.38 -6.69
CA HIS A 36 6.58 14.11 -7.73
C HIS A 36 5.42 14.94 -7.17
N THR A 37 5.06 15.98 -7.91
CA THR A 37 3.91 16.84 -7.60
C THR A 37 2.59 16.13 -7.83
N ALA A 38 1.53 16.58 -7.17
CA ALA A 38 0.18 16.06 -7.39
C ALA A 38 -0.25 16.14 -8.87
N LYS A 39 0.19 17.19 -9.58
CA LYS A 39 -0.10 17.36 -11.01
C LYS A 39 0.58 16.29 -11.85
N GLU A 40 1.88 16.03 -11.63
CA GLU A 40 2.62 14.99 -12.36
C GLU A 40 2.03 13.60 -12.11
N ILE A 41 1.63 13.33 -10.86
CA ILE A 41 0.97 12.07 -10.51
C ILE A 41 -0.37 11.97 -11.25
N ALA A 42 -1.20 13.03 -11.22
CA ALA A 42 -2.49 13.05 -11.92
C ALA A 42 -2.33 12.81 -13.43
N GLU A 43 -1.37 13.48 -14.06
CA GLU A 43 -1.07 13.28 -15.49
C GLU A 43 -0.63 11.84 -15.81
N SER A 44 0.13 11.21 -14.93
CA SER A 44 0.59 9.82 -15.08
C SER A 44 -0.56 8.81 -15.04
N ILE A 45 -1.58 9.05 -14.20
CA ILE A 45 -2.66 8.08 -13.95
C ILE A 45 -3.99 8.45 -14.62
N LYS A 46 -4.10 9.59 -15.29
CA LYS A 46 -5.36 10.10 -15.87
C LYS A 46 -6.10 9.10 -16.76
N ASN A 47 -5.37 8.25 -17.47
CA ASN A 47 -5.96 7.26 -18.37
C ASN A 47 -6.76 6.16 -17.62
N PHE A 48 -6.51 5.99 -16.31
CA PHE A 48 -7.27 5.09 -15.45
C PHE A 48 -8.52 5.74 -14.85
N PHE A 49 -8.68 7.06 -15.06
CA PHE A 49 -9.80 7.87 -14.56
C PHE A 49 -10.41 8.71 -15.70
N PRO A 50 -10.93 8.06 -16.77
CA PRO A 50 -11.35 8.77 -18.00
C PRO A 50 -12.48 9.79 -17.75
N ASP A 51 -13.33 9.53 -16.77
CA ASP A 51 -14.49 10.37 -16.43
C ASP A 51 -14.17 11.44 -15.37
N THR A 52 -12.90 11.57 -14.96
CA THR A 52 -12.50 12.51 -13.91
C THR A 52 -11.72 13.67 -14.50
N ASP A 53 -12.19 14.90 -14.25
CA ASP A 53 -11.46 16.11 -14.63
C ASP A 53 -10.06 16.14 -14.00
N ILE A 54 -9.05 16.53 -14.78
CA ILE A 54 -7.64 16.51 -14.33
C ILE A 54 -7.38 17.44 -13.14
N LYS A 55 -8.11 18.55 -13.01
CA LYS A 55 -7.97 19.43 -11.84
C LYS A 55 -8.53 18.78 -10.59
N LEU A 56 -9.68 18.11 -10.72
CA LEU A 56 -10.27 17.36 -9.61
C LEU A 56 -9.33 16.21 -9.17
N LEU A 57 -8.81 15.46 -10.13
CA LEU A 57 -7.84 14.38 -9.84
C LEU A 57 -6.59 14.92 -9.15
N THR A 58 -6.04 16.06 -9.63
CA THR A 58 -4.89 16.72 -9.02
C THR A 58 -5.19 17.16 -7.57
N THR A 59 -6.37 17.75 -7.34
CA THR A 59 -6.79 18.18 -5.99
C THR A 59 -6.94 16.99 -5.05
N ALA A 60 -7.55 15.90 -5.50
CA ALA A 60 -7.68 14.68 -4.70
C ALA A 60 -6.31 14.11 -4.32
N ILE A 61 -5.38 14.03 -5.27
CA ILE A 61 -4.01 13.56 -5.03
C ILE A 61 -3.29 14.47 -4.04
N GLN A 62 -3.42 15.80 -4.18
CA GLN A 62 -2.82 16.74 -3.23
C GLN A 62 -3.35 16.52 -1.82
N SER A 63 -4.67 16.35 -1.67
CA SER A 63 -5.28 16.06 -0.36
C SER A 63 -4.70 14.79 0.29
N TYR A 64 -4.47 13.73 -0.49
CA TYR A 64 -3.82 12.51 0.02
C TYR A 64 -2.35 12.73 0.40
N LYS A 65 -1.62 13.57 -0.35
CA LYS A 65 -0.24 13.95 0.01
C LYS A 65 -0.20 14.75 1.31
N ASP A 66 -1.12 15.71 1.47
CA ASP A 66 -1.17 16.61 2.63
C ASP A 66 -1.43 15.88 3.96
N ILE A 67 -2.16 14.77 3.92
CA ILE A 67 -2.42 13.93 5.10
C ILE A 67 -1.49 12.72 5.21
N ASP A 68 -0.44 12.66 4.39
CA ASP A 68 0.54 11.57 4.37
C ASP A 68 -0.11 10.17 4.24
N ALA A 69 -1.11 10.06 3.34
CA ALA A 69 -1.94 8.86 3.20
C ALA A 69 -1.20 7.67 2.58
N TRP A 70 -0.12 7.91 1.83
CA TRP A 70 0.64 6.87 1.16
C TRP A 70 1.94 6.55 1.88
N ASN A 71 2.12 5.26 2.20
CA ASN A 71 3.36 4.79 2.80
C ASN A 71 4.55 5.00 1.87
N GLU A 72 5.68 5.40 2.42
CA GLU A 72 6.93 5.58 1.70
C GLU A 72 7.66 4.26 1.39
N ILE A 73 7.35 3.21 2.14
CA ILE A 73 7.96 1.89 2.02
C ILE A 73 6.89 0.79 2.07
N PRO A 74 7.12 -0.36 1.42
CA PRO A 74 6.13 -1.44 1.35
C PRO A 74 6.05 -2.31 2.63
N VAL A 75 6.67 -1.89 3.73
CA VAL A 75 6.67 -2.63 5.00
C VAL A 75 5.40 -2.35 5.79
N LEU A 76 4.65 -3.38 6.13
CA LEU A 76 3.54 -3.27 7.08
C LEU A 76 4.05 -3.45 8.51
N LYS A 77 4.04 -2.37 9.29
CA LYS A 77 4.47 -2.39 10.69
C LYS A 77 3.43 -3.09 11.58
N GLN A 78 3.89 -3.79 12.62
CA GLN A 78 3.01 -4.48 13.56
C GLN A 78 2.05 -3.50 14.25
N GLU A 79 2.52 -2.37 14.71
CA GLU A 79 1.70 -1.35 15.35
C GLU A 79 0.53 -0.87 14.48
N SER A 80 0.77 -0.73 13.14
CA SER A 80 -0.26 -0.34 12.18
C SER A 80 -1.29 -1.44 11.96
N PHE A 81 -0.85 -2.70 11.94
CA PHE A 81 -1.71 -3.86 11.82
C PHE A 81 -2.58 -4.04 13.10
N ASP A 82 -1.97 -3.90 14.26
CA ASP A 82 -2.67 -3.99 15.55
C ASP A 82 -3.70 -2.88 15.71
N LYS A 83 -3.37 -1.65 15.27
CA LYS A 83 -4.31 -0.51 15.28
C LYS A 83 -5.50 -0.75 14.36
N LEU A 84 -5.29 -1.30 13.17
CA LEU A 84 -6.38 -1.69 12.28
C LEU A 84 -7.32 -2.69 12.96
N GLN A 85 -6.77 -3.73 13.56
CA GLN A 85 -7.56 -4.75 14.26
C GLN A 85 -8.32 -4.19 15.46
N GLU A 86 -7.73 -3.23 16.17
CA GLU A 86 -8.40 -2.53 17.26
C GLU A 86 -9.64 -1.77 16.76
N VAL A 87 -9.49 -0.98 15.69
CA VAL A 87 -10.60 -0.24 15.07
C VAL A 87 -11.70 -1.18 14.59
N MET A 88 -11.35 -2.27 13.92
CA MET A 88 -12.30 -3.27 13.45
C MET A 88 -13.02 -3.99 14.60
N SER A 89 -12.32 -4.27 15.70
CA SER A 89 -12.93 -4.84 16.91
C SER A 89 -13.93 -3.87 17.57
N LEU A 90 -13.57 -2.60 17.67
CA LEU A 90 -14.46 -1.56 18.23
C LEU A 90 -15.69 -1.35 17.35
N ALA A 91 -15.58 -1.49 16.05
CA ALA A 91 -16.69 -1.44 15.10
C ALA A 91 -17.56 -2.72 15.11
N GLY A 92 -17.18 -3.76 15.85
CA GLY A 92 -17.91 -5.04 15.89
C GLY A 92 -17.64 -5.97 14.71
N GLU A 93 -16.75 -5.58 13.78
CA GLU A 93 -16.45 -6.33 12.55
C GLU A 93 -15.41 -7.43 12.74
N LEU A 94 -14.61 -7.35 13.82
CA LEU A 94 -13.57 -8.33 14.12
C LEU A 94 -13.78 -8.97 15.49
N LYS A 95 -14.18 -10.23 15.50
CA LYS A 95 -14.41 -11.00 16.76
C LYS A 95 -13.12 -11.53 17.38
N VAL A 96 -12.13 -11.89 16.56
CA VAL A 96 -10.88 -12.48 17.01
C VAL A 96 -9.73 -11.84 16.22
N LYS A 97 -8.73 -11.33 16.95
CA LYS A 97 -7.53 -10.73 16.34
C LYS A 97 -6.64 -11.81 15.74
N ALA A 98 -6.13 -11.57 14.54
CA ALA A 98 -5.17 -12.43 13.88
C ALA A 98 -3.75 -12.12 14.37
N PRO A 99 -2.88 -13.12 14.60
CA PRO A 99 -1.49 -12.89 14.97
C PRO A 99 -0.71 -12.35 13.77
N TYR A 100 0.06 -11.29 14.01
CA TYR A 100 0.83 -10.57 12.99
C TYR A 100 1.78 -11.50 12.21
N ASP A 101 2.55 -12.31 12.91
CA ASP A 101 3.53 -13.25 12.35
C ASP A 101 2.93 -14.35 11.46
N LYS A 102 1.62 -14.61 11.58
CA LYS A 102 0.90 -15.57 10.75
C LYS A 102 0.33 -14.97 9.47
N ILE A 103 0.05 -13.68 9.47
CA ILE A 103 -0.66 -12.99 8.40
C ILE A 103 0.29 -12.11 7.57
N VAL A 104 1.24 -11.43 8.21
CA VAL A 104 2.12 -10.47 7.55
C VAL A 104 3.46 -11.10 7.18
N ASN A 105 3.87 -10.90 5.94
CA ASN A 105 5.18 -11.31 5.43
C ASN A 105 5.91 -10.11 4.84
N ASN A 106 6.82 -9.52 5.60
CA ASN A 106 7.64 -8.39 5.18
C ASN A 106 8.98 -8.78 4.53
N LYS A 107 9.27 -10.07 4.33
CA LYS A 107 10.56 -10.53 3.76
C LYS A 107 10.90 -9.77 2.47
N TYR A 108 9.97 -9.75 1.53
CA TYR A 108 10.17 -9.13 0.21
C TYR A 108 10.22 -7.60 0.27
N ALA A 109 9.44 -7.01 1.18
CA ALA A 109 9.46 -5.57 1.43
C ALA A 109 10.80 -5.10 2.02
N GLN A 110 11.33 -5.86 2.99
CA GLN A 110 12.64 -5.58 3.58
C GLN A 110 13.78 -5.74 2.58
N GLU A 111 13.68 -6.68 1.65
CA GLU A 111 14.67 -6.84 0.57
C GLU A 111 14.59 -5.69 -0.44
N ALA A 112 13.38 -5.22 -0.77
CA ALA A 112 13.18 -4.14 -1.74
C ALA A 112 13.74 -2.79 -1.29
N ILE A 113 13.82 -2.54 0.03
CA ILE A 113 14.26 -1.24 0.59
C ILE A 113 15.77 -1.18 0.91
N LYS A 114 16.52 -2.26 0.72
CA LYS A 114 17.99 -2.27 0.86
C LYS A 114 18.66 -1.47 -0.26
#